data_d760d193d9381b1cc6389b1dc4c2554a
#
_entry.id   d760d193d9381b1cc6389b1dc4c2554a
#
_cell.length_a   1.000
_cell.length_b   1.000
_cell.length_c   1.000
_cell.angle_alpha   90.00
_cell.angle_beta   90.00
_cell.angle_gamma   90.00
#
_symmetry.space_group_name_H-M   'P 1'
#
loop_
_entity.id
_entity.type
_entity.pdbx_description
1 polymer ?
#
loop_
_entity_poly.entity_id
_entity_poly.type
_entity_poly.pdbx_seq_one_letter_code
_entity_poly.pdbx_strand_id
1 'polypeptide(L)'
;MRTLSQVDFNAIVLQIDIKPRLIKDLKFARSTSHLSAGWSDIELLAIEDRTGDKGVLLIQPEDKLYAVQYELSRRIVDSRTGRDRAIICDFCYTWQPGSGAASITFTHASKKHSVRFLCCADLACSGHVRTVTKAAVVSRAHLKESILNDERVARLKTRLIEKINDLGLEAV
;
A
#
# COMPACT_ATOMS: atom_id res chain seq x y z
N MET A 1 12.54 -3.95 1.10
CA MET A 1 12.46 -3.28 2.45
C MET A 1 13.43 -3.96 3.40
N ARG A 2 14.05 -3.22 4.32
CA ARG A 2 14.84 -3.81 5.42
C ARG A 2 13.95 -4.63 6.34
N THR A 3 14.49 -5.69 6.92
CA THR A 3 13.76 -6.49 7.92
C THR A 3 13.47 -5.64 9.15
N LEU A 4 12.23 -5.68 9.64
CA LEU A 4 11.79 -4.96 10.83
C LEU A 4 11.31 -5.96 11.88
N SER A 5 11.71 -5.72 13.12
CA SER A 5 11.14 -6.40 14.30
C SER A 5 9.92 -5.64 14.82
N GLN A 6 9.17 -6.25 15.75
CA GLN A 6 8.10 -5.55 16.48
C GLN A 6 8.63 -4.32 17.24
N VAL A 7 9.86 -4.39 17.75
CA VAL A 7 10.49 -3.28 18.49
C VAL A 7 10.79 -2.12 17.54
N ASP A 8 11.36 -2.41 16.36
CA ASP A 8 11.62 -1.39 15.33
C ASP A 8 10.31 -0.72 14.90
N PHE A 9 9.26 -1.51 14.65
CA PHE A 9 7.96 -0.98 14.27
C PHE A 9 7.36 -0.09 15.36
N ASN A 10 7.45 -0.47 16.62
CA ASN A 10 6.99 0.36 17.74
C ASN A 10 7.75 1.70 17.80
N ALA A 11 9.06 1.70 17.55
CA ALA A 11 9.85 2.93 17.49
C ALA A 11 9.44 3.84 16.32
N ILE A 12 9.13 3.25 15.15
CA ILE A 12 8.63 3.98 13.97
C ILE A 12 7.29 4.65 14.28
N VAL A 13 6.36 3.91 14.89
CA VAL A 13 5.01 4.41 15.20
C VAL A 13 5.05 5.62 16.14
N LEU A 14 6.07 5.73 17.00
CA LEU A 14 6.25 6.88 17.90
C LEU A 14 6.77 8.14 17.17
N GLN A 15 7.30 8.01 15.96
CA GLN A 15 7.85 9.12 15.17
C GLN A 15 6.81 9.72 14.22
N ILE A 16 5.69 9.03 13.99
CA ILE A 16 4.64 9.49 13.07
C ILE A 16 3.42 9.97 13.84
N ASP A 17 2.69 10.88 13.20
CA ASP A 17 1.43 11.38 13.74
C ASP A 17 0.30 10.35 13.51
N ILE A 18 0.07 9.50 14.51
CA ILE A 18 -0.92 8.44 14.49
C ILE A 18 -1.87 8.54 15.69
N LYS A 19 -3.14 8.25 15.46
CA LYS A 19 -4.15 8.23 16.53
C LYS A 19 -3.78 7.17 17.59
N PRO A 20 -3.66 7.51 18.89
CA PRO A 20 -3.22 6.56 19.93
C PRO A 20 -4.09 5.29 20.04
N ARG A 21 -5.39 5.39 19.70
CA ARG A 21 -6.29 4.25 19.67
C ARG A 21 -5.89 3.25 18.59
N LEU A 22 -5.49 3.72 17.41
CA LEU A 22 -5.08 2.85 16.31
C LEU A 22 -3.83 2.06 16.66
N ILE A 23 -2.85 2.66 17.35
CA ILE A 23 -1.61 1.96 17.77
C ILE A 23 -1.91 0.65 18.49
N LYS A 24 -2.90 0.64 19.39
CA LYS A 24 -3.30 -0.53 20.17
C LYS A 24 -3.95 -1.63 19.30
N ASP A 25 -4.56 -1.24 18.20
CA ASP A 25 -5.31 -2.14 17.33
C ASP A 25 -4.42 -2.76 16.22
N LEU A 26 -3.20 -2.21 15.97
CA LEU A 26 -2.28 -2.70 14.95
C LEU A 26 -1.80 -4.13 15.25
N LYS A 27 -1.73 -4.97 14.21
CA LYS A 27 -1.38 -6.40 14.29
C LYS A 27 -0.11 -6.71 13.49
N PHE A 28 1.05 -6.22 13.96
CA PHE A 28 2.34 -6.39 13.27
C PHE A 28 2.64 -7.84 12.90
N ALA A 29 2.61 -8.76 13.88
CA ALA A 29 2.92 -10.17 13.64
C ALA A 29 1.98 -10.81 12.59
N ARG A 30 0.69 -10.45 12.58
CA ARG A 30 -0.26 -10.92 11.56
C ARG A 30 0.08 -10.35 10.18
N SER A 31 0.34 -9.05 10.10
CA SER A 31 0.62 -8.36 8.84
C SER A 31 1.95 -8.80 8.22
N THR A 32 2.89 -9.30 9.01
CA THR A 32 4.21 -9.76 8.55
C THR A 32 4.33 -11.29 8.41
N SER A 33 3.33 -12.06 8.83
CA SER A 33 3.37 -13.52 8.85
C SER A 33 3.64 -14.17 7.49
N HIS A 34 3.26 -13.50 6.39
CA HIS A 34 3.47 -13.98 5.02
C HIS A 34 4.86 -13.65 4.46
N LEU A 35 5.69 -12.90 5.18
CA LEU A 35 7.02 -12.45 4.73
C LEU A 35 8.14 -13.44 5.07
N SER A 36 7.82 -14.68 5.34
CA SER A 36 8.80 -15.75 5.63
C SER A 36 9.85 -15.94 4.52
N ALA A 37 9.54 -15.55 3.28
CA ALA A 37 10.45 -15.64 2.13
C ALA A 37 11.42 -14.46 1.99
N GLY A 38 11.28 -13.41 2.80
CA GLY A 38 12.19 -12.25 2.80
C GLY A 38 11.50 -10.90 2.61
N TRP A 39 12.18 -9.89 3.08
CA TRP A 39 11.74 -8.48 3.04
C TRP A 39 12.32 -7.71 1.84
N SER A 40 13.34 -8.27 1.16
CA SER A 40 14.08 -7.59 0.08
C SER A 40 13.17 -7.15 -1.08
N ASP A 41 12.15 -7.95 -1.37
CA ASP A 41 11.24 -7.73 -2.50
C ASP A 41 9.97 -6.95 -2.13
N ILE A 42 10.00 -6.25 -1.00
CA ILE A 42 8.88 -5.44 -0.50
C ILE A 42 9.23 -3.96 -0.57
N GLU A 43 8.49 -3.20 -1.35
CA GLU A 43 8.59 -1.73 -1.45
C GLU A 43 7.56 -1.03 -0.56
N LEU A 44 6.41 -1.69 -0.33
CA LEU A 44 5.39 -1.20 0.58
C LEU A 44 4.78 -2.36 1.38
N LEU A 45 4.46 -2.10 2.63
CA LEU A 45 3.88 -3.07 3.56
C LEU A 45 2.83 -2.39 4.44
N ALA A 46 1.63 -2.93 4.44
CA ALA A 46 0.56 -2.48 5.33
C ALA A 46 0.61 -3.23 6.66
N ILE A 47 0.71 -2.50 7.76
CA ILE A 47 0.48 -3.03 9.11
C ILE A 47 -0.94 -2.66 9.50
N GLU A 48 -1.81 -3.64 9.46
CA GLU A 48 -3.25 -3.47 9.57
C GLU A 48 -3.77 -3.57 11.01
N ASP A 49 -4.91 -2.96 11.25
CA ASP A 49 -5.73 -3.22 12.43
C ASP A 49 -6.45 -4.58 12.31
N ARG A 50 -7.33 -4.86 13.27
CA ARG A 50 -8.09 -6.11 13.26
C ARG A 50 -9.04 -6.23 12.08
N THR A 51 -9.59 -5.13 11.59
CA THR A 51 -10.56 -5.09 10.46
C THR A 51 -9.88 -5.12 9.10
N GLY A 52 -8.62 -4.70 9.04
CA GLY A 52 -7.87 -4.54 7.79
C GLY A 52 -8.20 -3.26 7.03
N ASP A 53 -9.04 -2.37 7.62
CA ASP A 53 -9.46 -1.13 6.94
C ASP A 53 -8.64 0.09 7.35
N LYS A 54 -7.82 -0.04 8.40
CA LYS A 54 -6.96 1.04 8.90
C LYS A 54 -5.61 0.47 9.27
N GLY A 55 -4.59 1.33 9.24
CA GLY A 55 -3.27 0.89 9.62
C GLY A 55 -2.18 1.91 9.40
N VAL A 56 -0.97 1.41 9.37
CA VAL A 56 0.25 2.14 8.98
C VAL A 56 0.79 1.52 7.72
N LEU A 57 0.98 2.32 6.68
CA LEU A 57 1.67 1.92 5.47
C LEU A 57 3.15 2.28 5.62
N LEU A 58 4.00 1.26 5.56
CA LEU A 58 5.45 1.37 5.49
C LEU A 58 5.85 1.39 4.01
N ILE A 59 6.65 2.36 3.60
CA ILE A 59 7.05 2.58 2.20
C ILE A 59 8.57 2.71 2.16
N GLN A 60 9.23 1.83 1.42
CA GLN A 60 10.68 1.86 1.23
C GLN A 60 11.03 1.58 -0.24
N PRO A 61 10.91 2.57 -1.13
CA PRO A 61 11.22 2.39 -2.55
C PRO A 61 12.73 2.23 -2.81
N GLU A 62 13.55 2.81 -1.93
CA GLU A 62 15.02 2.80 -1.95
C GLU A 62 15.54 2.54 -0.52
N ASP A 63 16.54 3.30 -0.08
CA ASP A 63 17.19 3.11 1.22
C ASP A 63 16.38 3.70 2.38
N LYS A 64 15.59 4.76 2.13
CA LYS A 64 14.84 5.46 3.16
C LYS A 64 13.49 4.82 3.41
N LEU A 65 13.16 4.63 4.68
CA LEU A 65 11.86 4.13 5.13
C LEU A 65 10.95 5.31 5.49
N TYR A 66 9.70 5.22 5.06
CA TYR A 66 8.64 6.18 5.36
C TYR A 66 7.46 5.44 5.99
N ALA A 67 6.73 6.11 6.84
CA ALA A 67 5.56 5.54 7.49
C ALA A 67 4.42 6.55 7.54
N VAL A 68 3.20 6.10 7.26
CA VAL A 68 2.02 6.97 7.25
C VAL A 68 0.77 6.21 7.67
N GLN A 69 -0.08 6.85 8.48
CA GLN A 69 -1.40 6.31 8.81
C GLN A 69 -2.30 6.33 7.58
N TYR A 70 -3.07 5.26 7.38
CA TYR A 70 -4.05 5.17 6.30
C TYR A 70 -5.42 4.66 6.77
N GLU A 71 -6.44 4.97 5.96
CA GLU A 71 -7.76 4.34 6.00
C GLU A 71 -8.09 3.82 4.60
N LEU A 72 -8.59 2.57 4.53
CA LEU A 72 -8.90 1.86 3.29
C LEU A 72 -10.42 1.74 3.12
N SER A 73 -10.91 2.08 1.94
CA SER A 73 -12.29 1.82 1.54
C SER A 73 -12.28 0.80 0.40
N ARG A 74 -12.71 -0.43 0.69
CA ARG A 74 -12.67 -1.56 -0.25
C ARG A 74 -13.80 -1.57 -1.27
N ARG A 75 -14.69 -0.60 -1.21
CA ARG A 75 -15.80 -0.54 -2.15
C ARG A 75 -15.78 0.77 -2.92
N ILE A 76 -15.57 0.66 -4.22
CA ILE A 76 -15.65 1.79 -5.16
C ILE A 76 -16.84 1.53 -6.07
N VAL A 77 -17.89 2.29 -5.88
CA VAL A 77 -19.16 2.11 -6.60
C VAL A 77 -19.28 3.16 -7.70
N ASP A 78 -19.66 2.74 -8.89
CA ASP A 78 -20.08 3.63 -9.96
C ASP A 78 -21.43 4.24 -9.59
N SER A 79 -21.49 5.56 -9.53
CA SER A 79 -22.69 6.30 -9.09
C SER A 79 -23.89 6.15 -10.00
N ARG A 80 -23.66 5.80 -11.29
CA ARG A 80 -24.74 5.65 -12.28
C ARG A 80 -25.33 4.24 -12.29
N THR A 81 -24.49 3.23 -12.10
CA THR A 81 -24.88 1.82 -12.26
C THR A 81 -25.03 1.07 -10.93
N GLY A 82 -24.53 1.64 -9.82
CA GLY A 82 -24.48 0.97 -8.52
C GLY A 82 -23.52 -0.24 -8.46
N ARG A 83 -22.76 -0.51 -9.53
CA ARG A 83 -21.86 -1.66 -9.63
C ARG A 83 -20.47 -1.30 -9.09
N ASP A 84 -19.77 -2.30 -8.59
CA ASP A 84 -18.38 -2.15 -8.18
C ASP A 84 -17.50 -1.84 -9.40
N ARG A 85 -16.71 -0.78 -9.30
CA ARG A 85 -15.90 -0.22 -10.38
C ARG A 85 -14.52 -0.86 -10.41
N ALA A 86 -14.10 -1.34 -11.58
CA ALA A 86 -12.70 -1.68 -11.81
C ALA A 86 -11.82 -0.42 -11.85
N ILE A 87 -10.57 -0.57 -11.43
CA ILE A 87 -9.58 0.52 -11.37
C ILE A 87 -8.22 0.10 -11.92
N ILE A 88 -7.37 1.08 -12.18
CA ILE A 88 -5.92 0.89 -12.28
C ILE A 88 -5.31 1.46 -10.99
N CYS A 89 -4.49 0.66 -10.32
CA CYS A 89 -3.86 1.05 -9.05
C CYS A 89 -2.87 2.21 -9.26
N ASP A 90 -2.98 3.27 -8.46
CA ASP A 90 -2.10 4.44 -8.53
C ASP A 90 -0.65 4.15 -8.11
N PHE A 91 -0.42 3.05 -7.38
CA PHE A 91 0.92 2.63 -6.97
C PHE A 91 1.57 1.69 -8.00
N CYS A 92 0.99 0.52 -8.25
CA CYS A 92 1.63 -0.54 -9.04
C CYS A 92 1.16 -0.64 -10.49
N TYR A 93 0.17 0.17 -10.89
CA TYR A 93 -0.43 0.16 -12.23
C TYR A 93 -1.11 -1.17 -12.60
N THR A 94 -1.44 -2.00 -11.62
CA THR A 94 -2.19 -3.24 -11.85
C THR A 94 -3.67 -2.92 -12.03
N TRP A 95 -4.28 -3.44 -13.08
CA TRP A 95 -5.74 -3.40 -13.23
C TRP A 95 -6.37 -4.32 -12.18
N GLN A 96 -7.39 -3.82 -11.51
CA GLN A 96 -8.13 -4.55 -10.49
C GLN A 96 -9.61 -4.56 -10.84
N PRO A 97 -10.28 -5.74 -10.81
CA PRO A 97 -11.74 -5.80 -10.88
C PRO A 97 -12.35 -5.12 -9.65
N GLY A 98 -13.65 -4.86 -9.68
CA GLY A 98 -14.32 -4.18 -8.58
C GLY A 98 -14.09 -4.80 -7.20
N SER A 99 -14.03 -6.14 -7.13
CA SER A 99 -13.74 -6.87 -5.88
C SER A 99 -12.30 -6.73 -5.37
N GLY A 100 -11.35 -6.39 -6.25
CA GLY A 100 -9.95 -6.15 -5.93
C GLY A 100 -9.58 -4.67 -5.84
N ALA A 101 -10.56 -3.78 -6.04
CA ALA A 101 -10.37 -2.34 -6.06
C ALA A 101 -10.63 -1.72 -4.69
N ALA A 102 -9.80 -0.76 -4.31
CA ALA A 102 -9.99 0.03 -3.10
C ALA A 102 -9.52 1.47 -3.32
N SER A 103 -9.93 2.36 -2.42
CA SER A 103 -9.31 3.67 -2.27
C SER A 103 -8.64 3.76 -0.91
N ILE A 104 -7.42 4.27 -0.88
CA ILE A 104 -6.65 4.53 0.33
C ILE A 104 -6.64 6.04 0.60
N THR A 105 -6.92 6.41 1.84
CA THR A 105 -6.90 7.80 2.29
C THR A 105 -5.78 7.95 3.31
N PHE A 106 -4.88 8.87 3.06
CA PHE A 106 -3.84 9.28 3.99
C PHE A 106 -4.27 10.56 4.67
N THR A 107 -4.24 10.55 6.00
CA THR A 107 -4.55 11.72 6.80
C THR A 107 -3.28 12.22 7.45
N HIS A 108 -2.87 13.42 7.09
CA HIS A 108 -1.77 14.10 7.77
C HIS A 108 -2.39 14.96 8.88
N ALA A 109 -2.27 14.54 10.14
CA ALA A 109 -2.95 15.19 11.23
C ALA A 109 -2.50 16.66 11.41
N SER A 110 -1.22 16.96 11.18
CA SER A 110 -0.68 18.32 11.28
C SER A 110 -1.17 19.25 10.15
N LYS A 111 -1.53 18.74 8.97
CA LYS A 111 -1.90 19.54 7.80
C LYS A 111 -3.40 19.67 7.56
N LYS A 112 -4.25 19.06 8.38
CA LYS A 112 -5.73 19.08 8.30
C LYS A 112 -6.29 18.77 6.89
N HIS A 113 -5.51 18.08 6.04
CA HIS A 113 -6.01 17.63 4.75
C HIS A 113 -5.76 16.13 4.57
N SER A 114 -6.59 15.51 3.78
CA SER A 114 -6.46 14.11 3.41
C SER A 114 -6.28 13.99 1.91
N VAL A 115 -5.42 13.06 1.49
CA VAL A 115 -5.20 12.73 0.09
C VAL A 115 -5.68 11.30 -0.14
N ARG A 116 -6.37 11.08 -1.26
CA ARG A 116 -6.92 9.78 -1.62
C ARG A 116 -6.33 9.29 -2.92
N PHE A 117 -5.99 7.99 -2.96
CA PHE A 117 -5.52 7.28 -4.15
C PHE A 117 -6.34 6.02 -4.38
N LEU A 118 -6.40 5.57 -5.64
CA LEU A 118 -6.93 4.26 -6.00
C LEU A 118 -5.85 3.20 -5.78
N CYS A 119 -6.19 2.09 -5.16
CA CYS A 119 -5.20 1.05 -4.83
C CYS A 119 -5.78 -0.37 -4.93
N CYS A 120 -4.88 -1.34 -4.93
CA CYS A 120 -5.25 -2.73 -4.75
C CYS A 120 -5.83 -2.93 -3.34
N ALA A 121 -6.96 -3.64 -3.22
CA ALA A 121 -7.63 -3.85 -1.93
C ALA A 121 -6.80 -4.67 -0.93
N ASP A 122 -5.86 -5.48 -1.43
CA ASP A 122 -4.92 -6.30 -0.64
C ASP A 122 -3.60 -5.60 -0.32
N LEU A 123 -3.36 -4.40 -0.89
CA LEU A 123 -2.10 -3.64 -0.80
C LEU A 123 -0.84 -4.46 -1.18
N ALA A 124 -0.99 -5.58 -1.90
CA ALA A 124 0.09 -6.49 -2.29
C ALA A 124 0.85 -6.02 -3.55
N CYS A 125 1.02 -4.71 -3.73
CA CYS A 125 1.60 -4.09 -4.92
C CYS A 125 2.99 -4.64 -5.28
N SER A 126 3.86 -4.89 -4.30
CA SER A 126 5.19 -5.48 -4.53
C SER A 126 5.12 -6.87 -5.17
N GLY A 127 4.15 -7.69 -4.78
CA GLY A 127 3.88 -8.99 -5.39
C GLY A 127 3.24 -8.86 -6.78
N HIS A 128 2.37 -7.86 -6.97
CA HIS A 128 1.73 -7.63 -8.25
C HIS A 128 2.73 -7.24 -9.35
N VAL A 129 3.68 -6.37 -9.07
CA VAL A 129 4.68 -5.97 -10.07
C VAL A 129 5.63 -7.12 -10.44
N ARG A 130 5.81 -8.10 -9.55
CA ARG A 130 6.63 -9.31 -9.78
C ARG A 130 5.83 -10.47 -10.40
N THR A 131 4.55 -10.26 -10.69
CA THR A 131 3.66 -11.27 -11.30
C THR A 131 3.50 -12.54 -10.46
N VAL A 132 3.68 -12.45 -9.14
CA VAL A 132 3.50 -13.60 -8.22
C VAL A 132 2.08 -13.76 -7.71
N THR A 133 1.14 -12.90 -8.14
CA THR A 133 -0.27 -12.92 -7.74
C THR A 133 -1.18 -13.20 -8.92
N LYS A 134 -2.34 -13.83 -8.66
CA LYS A 134 -3.36 -14.05 -9.70
C LYS A 134 -3.85 -12.73 -10.32
N ALA A 135 -4.03 -11.68 -9.51
CA ALA A 135 -4.45 -10.37 -9.98
C ALA A 135 -3.45 -9.78 -11.00
N ALA A 136 -2.15 -9.96 -10.77
CA ALA A 136 -1.12 -9.50 -11.71
C ALA A 136 -1.17 -10.22 -13.06
N VAL A 137 -1.39 -11.53 -13.06
CA VAL A 137 -1.53 -12.32 -14.30
C VAL A 137 -2.74 -11.84 -15.11
N VAL A 138 -3.90 -11.70 -14.46
CA VAL A 138 -5.13 -11.19 -15.10
C VAL A 138 -4.93 -9.77 -15.63
N SER A 139 -4.30 -8.89 -14.84
CA SER A 139 -4.01 -7.52 -15.22
C SER A 139 -3.13 -7.42 -16.46
N ARG A 140 -2.06 -8.21 -16.53
CA ARG A 140 -1.16 -8.23 -17.71
C ARG A 140 -1.90 -8.62 -18.98
N ALA A 141 -2.72 -9.65 -18.90
CA ALA A 141 -3.55 -10.09 -20.03
C ALA A 141 -4.56 -9.02 -20.44
N HIS A 142 -5.22 -8.37 -19.45
CA HIS A 142 -6.22 -7.35 -19.69
C HIS A 142 -5.64 -6.08 -20.31
N LEU A 143 -4.50 -5.61 -19.79
CA LEU A 143 -3.80 -4.40 -20.28
C LEU A 143 -2.89 -4.70 -21.48
N LYS A 144 -2.74 -5.95 -21.92
CA LYS A 144 -1.78 -6.39 -22.94
C LYS A 144 -0.35 -5.88 -22.63
N GLU A 145 0.02 -5.90 -21.35
CA GLU A 145 1.28 -5.34 -20.88
C GLU A 145 2.46 -6.28 -21.17
N SER A 146 3.42 -5.81 -21.98
CA SER A 146 4.61 -6.58 -22.40
C SER A 146 5.89 -6.25 -21.62
N ILE A 147 5.88 -5.19 -20.80
CA ILE A 147 7.07 -4.78 -20.05
C ILE A 147 7.50 -5.84 -19.02
N LEU A 148 8.81 -5.90 -18.76
CA LEU A 148 9.42 -6.85 -17.83
C LEU A 148 9.08 -6.53 -16.36
N ASN A 149 9.26 -7.51 -15.48
CA ASN A 149 8.99 -7.32 -14.05
C ASN A 149 9.89 -6.25 -13.44
N ASP A 150 11.16 -6.17 -13.85
CA ASP A 150 12.10 -5.16 -13.34
C ASP A 150 11.65 -3.73 -13.69
N GLU A 151 11.14 -3.53 -14.91
CA GLU A 151 10.58 -2.23 -15.32
C GLU A 151 9.30 -1.89 -14.53
N ARG A 152 8.49 -2.91 -14.21
CA ARG A 152 7.31 -2.73 -13.36
C ARG A 152 7.67 -2.40 -11.92
N VAL A 153 8.72 -3.02 -11.38
CA VAL A 153 9.28 -2.69 -10.05
C VAL A 153 9.83 -1.26 -10.06
N ALA A 154 10.59 -0.87 -11.09
CA ALA A 154 11.10 0.50 -11.23
C ALA A 154 9.94 1.52 -11.28
N ARG A 155 8.90 1.24 -12.06
CA ARG A 155 7.68 2.06 -12.11
C ARG A 155 6.99 2.18 -10.75
N LEU A 156 6.87 1.08 -9.99
CA LEU A 156 6.32 1.10 -8.63
C LEU A 156 7.14 2.03 -7.74
N LYS A 157 8.46 1.90 -7.72
CA LYS A 157 9.36 2.74 -6.92
C LYS A 157 9.21 4.21 -7.26
N THR A 158 9.21 4.58 -8.55
CA THR A 158 9.00 5.96 -9.00
C THR A 158 7.66 6.51 -8.49
N ARG A 159 6.56 5.75 -8.65
CA ARG A 159 5.25 6.17 -8.18
C ARG A 159 5.17 6.30 -6.66
N LEU A 160 5.84 5.44 -5.92
CA LEU A 160 5.91 5.56 -4.46
C LEU A 160 6.66 6.83 -4.04
N ILE A 161 7.77 7.18 -4.72
CA ILE A 161 8.50 8.43 -4.49
C ILE A 161 7.60 9.65 -4.77
N GLU A 162 6.85 9.64 -5.87
CA GLU A 162 5.87 10.69 -6.17
C GLU A 162 4.85 10.85 -5.02
N LYS A 163 4.30 9.74 -4.51
CA LYS A 163 3.31 9.78 -3.42
C LYS A 163 3.92 10.22 -2.08
N ILE A 164 5.16 9.84 -1.78
CA ILE A 164 5.91 10.35 -0.63
C ILE A 164 6.02 11.87 -0.70
N ASN A 165 6.37 12.40 -1.89
CA ASN A 165 6.48 13.85 -2.12
C ASN A 165 5.12 14.56 -2.03
N ASP A 166 4.07 14.01 -2.68
CA ASP A 166 2.70 14.55 -2.63
C ASP A 166 2.18 14.66 -1.19
N LEU A 167 2.54 13.69 -0.34
CA LEU A 167 2.15 13.64 1.06
C LEU A 167 3.10 14.46 1.96
N GLY A 168 4.27 14.87 1.46
CA GLY A 168 5.30 15.55 2.24
C GLY A 168 5.79 14.72 3.41
N LEU A 169 6.00 13.39 3.19
CA LEU A 169 6.46 12.48 4.24
C LEU A 169 7.95 12.67 4.49
N GLU A 170 8.32 12.58 5.76
CA GLU A 170 9.72 12.53 6.21
C GLU A 170 10.11 11.08 6.49
N ALA A 171 11.40 10.76 6.28
CA ALA A 171 11.93 9.44 6.58
C ALA A 171 11.98 9.20 8.10
N VAL A 172 11.71 7.95 8.50
CA VAL A 172 11.69 7.48 9.90
C VAL A 172 12.87 6.59 10.21
#